data_601260abd43cb1b44dd470d046562b4c
#
_entry.id   601260abd43cb1b44dd470d046562b4c
#
_cell.length_a   1.000
_cell.length_b   1.000
_cell.length_c   1.000
_cell.angle_alpha   90.00
_cell.angle_beta   90.00
_cell.angle_gamma   90.00
#
_symmetry.space_group_name_H-M   'P 1'
#
loop_
_entity.id
_entity.type
_entity.pdbx_description
1 polymer ?
#
loop_
_entity_poly.entity_id
_entity_poly.type
_entity_poly.pdbx_seq_one_letter_code
_entity_poly.pdbx_strand_id
1 'polypeptide(L)'
;KMWLDFQNDVKVTDVELAAQEGYASVEHTKRYTTLGMATDQGKLSNINGLAVLSNALNQPIQATGTTTFRPPYTPLTLATIAAEAKDEAFQPLRKTPIHAWHDRNGASWEPVGHWRRPYAYPRATEDRHAAVNREILAVRAGVGTLDASTLGKIIVKGPDAGRFLDMLYTNMMSTLPVGKCRYGLMCNENGFLMDDGVVARLSEDSWLCHTTTGGADRIHGHMEDWLQCEWWDWKVHTANLTEQFAQIAVAGPKARALLERLPGSIDLSAEALPFMQWAEGDIAGIPARIFRISFSGELSYEIAVPANRGLELWERLHEVGRDLGITPYGTEAMHVMRAEKGFIMIGDETDGTIIPQDLGLDWA
;
A
#
# COMPACT_ATOMS: atom_id res chain seq x y z
N LYS A 1 -28.26 -25.39 38.21
CA LYS A 1 -27.73 -25.40 36.82
C LYS A 1 -26.57 -26.39 36.78
N MET A 2 -26.59 -27.34 35.83
CA MET A 2 -25.52 -28.32 35.62
C MET A 2 -24.78 -27.96 34.34
N TRP A 3 -23.54 -27.53 34.50
CA TRP A 3 -22.67 -27.13 33.40
C TRP A 3 -21.89 -28.33 32.86
N LEU A 4 -21.80 -28.44 31.54
CA LEU A 4 -21.01 -29.46 30.83
C LEU A 4 -19.73 -28.86 30.27
N ASP A 5 -19.82 -27.71 29.59
CA ASP A 5 -18.69 -26.99 29.00
C ASP A 5 -18.64 -25.58 29.59
N PHE A 6 -17.61 -25.31 30.37
CA PHE A 6 -17.42 -24.01 31.03
C PHE A 6 -16.87 -22.94 30.11
N GLN A 7 -16.24 -23.31 29.00
CA GLN A 7 -15.68 -22.35 28.03
C GLN A 7 -16.76 -21.80 27.10
N ASN A 8 -17.72 -22.64 26.73
CA ASN A 8 -18.82 -22.26 25.83
C ASN A 8 -20.20 -22.18 26.55
N ASP A 9 -20.20 -22.22 27.90
CA ASP A 9 -21.43 -22.12 28.71
C ASP A 9 -22.52 -23.15 28.39
N VAL A 10 -22.13 -24.36 27.95
CA VAL A 10 -23.07 -25.41 27.62
C VAL A 10 -23.54 -26.14 28.86
N LYS A 11 -24.83 -26.31 29.03
CA LYS A 11 -25.51 -26.99 30.15
C LYS A 11 -26.12 -28.31 29.71
N VAL A 12 -26.47 -29.12 30.69
CA VAL A 12 -27.27 -30.34 30.49
C VAL A 12 -28.56 -30.03 29.70
N THR A 13 -29.28 -28.99 30.09
CA THR A 13 -30.51 -28.56 29.43
C THR A 13 -30.34 -28.19 27.96
N ASP A 14 -29.17 -27.71 27.56
CA ASP A 14 -28.92 -27.35 26.16
C ASP A 14 -28.78 -28.63 25.29
N VAL A 15 -28.15 -29.67 25.83
CA VAL A 15 -28.06 -30.99 25.16
C VAL A 15 -29.41 -31.70 25.12
N GLU A 16 -30.19 -31.63 26.22
CA GLU A 16 -31.53 -32.16 26.27
C GLU A 16 -32.45 -31.46 25.26
N LEU A 17 -32.37 -30.15 25.15
CA LEU A 17 -33.10 -29.37 24.15
C LEU A 17 -32.67 -29.76 22.72
N ALA A 18 -31.38 -29.91 22.45
CA ALA A 18 -30.89 -30.37 21.17
C ALA A 18 -31.50 -31.73 20.78
N ALA A 19 -31.52 -32.68 21.72
CA ALA A 19 -32.17 -33.98 21.50
C ALA A 19 -33.68 -33.85 21.21
N GLN A 20 -34.37 -32.98 21.94
CA GLN A 20 -35.80 -32.71 21.76
C GLN A 20 -36.08 -32.08 20.38
N GLU A 21 -35.19 -31.26 19.89
CA GLU A 21 -35.28 -30.64 18.55
C GLU A 21 -34.81 -31.56 17.41
N GLY A 22 -34.44 -32.82 17.72
CA GLY A 22 -34.13 -33.86 16.74
C GLY A 22 -32.63 -33.98 16.38
N TYR A 23 -31.72 -33.35 17.11
CA TYR A 23 -30.30 -33.54 16.92
C TYR A 23 -29.79 -34.82 17.60
N ALA A 24 -30.07 -35.96 16.96
CA ALA A 24 -29.71 -37.27 17.49
C ALA A 24 -28.22 -37.63 17.30
N SER A 25 -27.55 -37.03 16.34
CA SER A 25 -26.10 -37.21 16.11
C SER A 25 -25.27 -36.35 17.08
N VAL A 26 -24.33 -37.00 17.76
CA VAL A 26 -23.41 -36.27 18.68
C VAL A 26 -22.65 -35.16 18.00
N GLU A 27 -22.30 -35.31 16.74
CA GLU A 27 -21.63 -34.29 15.96
C GLU A 27 -22.52 -33.09 15.60
N HIS A 28 -23.81 -33.32 15.39
CA HIS A 28 -24.80 -32.26 15.19
C HIS A 28 -25.11 -31.55 16.50
N THR A 29 -25.31 -32.30 17.59
CA THR A 29 -25.49 -31.74 18.94
C THR A 29 -24.31 -30.88 19.34
N LYS A 30 -23.08 -31.31 19.06
CA LYS A 30 -21.87 -30.54 19.28
C LYS A 30 -21.90 -29.18 18.55
N ARG A 31 -22.30 -29.16 17.28
CA ARG A 31 -22.37 -27.92 16.50
C ARG A 31 -23.49 -27.00 16.92
N TYR A 32 -24.62 -27.58 17.29
CA TYR A 32 -25.79 -26.83 17.75
C TYR A 32 -25.55 -26.16 19.10
N THR A 33 -24.93 -26.87 20.04
CA THR A 33 -24.69 -26.39 21.42
C THR A 33 -23.33 -25.76 21.62
N THR A 34 -22.40 -25.90 20.68
CA THR A 34 -20.99 -25.59 20.80
C THR A 34 -20.22 -26.45 21.83
N LEU A 35 -20.82 -27.55 22.31
CA LEU A 35 -20.22 -28.48 23.24
C LEU A 35 -18.85 -28.99 22.73
N GLY A 36 -17.79 -28.77 23.49
CA GLY A 36 -16.44 -29.26 23.14
C GLY A 36 -15.79 -28.61 21.93
N MET A 37 -16.23 -27.40 21.55
CA MET A 37 -15.66 -26.62 20.44
C MET A 37 -14.64 -25.58 20.88
N ALA A 38 -14.40 -25.44 22.18
CA ALA A 38 -13.43 -24.49 22.71
C ALA A 38 -11.99 -25.03 22.69
N THR A 39 -11.06 -24.31 23.29
CA THR A 39 -9.61 -24.59 23.23
C THR A 39 -9.22 -25.96 23.77
N ASP A 40 -9.99 -26.51 24.71
CA ASP A 40 -9.76 -27.85 25.25
C ASP A 40 -10.26 -28.98 24.34
N GLN A 41 -10.99 -28.66 23.28
CA GLN A 41 -11.57 -29.60 22.31
C GLN A 41 -12.38 -30.71 22.99
N GLY A 42 -13.11 -30.35 24.05
CA GLY A 42 -14.03 -31.22 24.75
C GLY A 42 -13.42 -32.27 25.67
N LYS A 43 -12.13 -32.14 26.03
CA LYS A 43 -11.48 -33.09 26.94
C LYS A 43 -12.17 -33.19 28.30
N LEU A 44 -12.76 -32.09 28.78
CA LEU A 44 -13.54 -32.08 30.03
C LEU A 44 -15.01 -32.39 29.85
N SER A 45 -15.59 -32.03 28.70
CA SER A 45 -17.07 -31.99 28.53
C SER A 45 -17.64 -33.09 27.67
N ASN A 46 -16.91 -33.63 26.71
CA ASN A 46 -17.44 -34.50 25.66
C ASN A 46 -18.06 -35.80 26.22
N ILE A 47 -17.43 -36.48 27.17
CA ILE A 47 -17.93 -37.72 27.74
C ILE A 47 -19.22 -37.46 28.52
N ASN A 48 -19.26 -36.39 29.32
CA ASN A 48 -20.45 -36.03 30.07
C ASN A 48 -21.60 -35.61 29.15
N GLY A 49 -21.30 -34.81 28.13
CA GLY A 49 -22.29 -34.42 27.13
C GLY A 49 -22.82 -35.60 26.33
N LEU A 50 -21.97 -36.54 25.95
CA LEU A 50 -22.35 -37.80 25.32
C LEU A 50 -23.27 -38.62 26.21
N ALA A 51 -22.98 -38.74 27.49
CA ALA A 51 -23.83 -39.47 28.44
C ALA A 51 -25.22 -38.82 28.57
N VAL A 52 -25.27 -37.47 28.64
CA VAL A 52 -26.55 -36.73 28.68
C VAL A 52 -27.34 -36.94 27.39
N LEU A 53 -26.72 -36.84 26.23
CA LEU A 53 -27.37 -37.07 24.94
C LEU A 53 -27.88 -38.51 24.81
N SER A 54 -27.07 -39.51 25.19
CA SER A 54 -27.47 -40.93 25.20
C SER A 54 -28.69 -41.17 26.06
N ASN A 55 -28.74 -40.57 27.25
CA ASN A 55 -29.90 -40.67 28.15
C ASN A 55 -31.14 -40.00 27.55
N ALA A 56 -30.98 -38.80 26.98
CA ALA A 56 -32.09 -38.08 26.33
C ALA A 56 -32.67 -38.84 25.13
N LEU A 57 -31.82 -39.55 24.39
CA LEU A 57 -32.21 -40.37 23.23
C LEU A 57 -32.63 -41.79 23.63
N ASN A 58 -32.58 -42.15 24.91
CA ASN A 58 -32.88 -43.50 25.44
C ASN A 58 -32.12 -44.62 24.71
N GLN A 59 -30.82 -44.43 24.51
CA GLN A 59 -29.94 -45.39 23.82
C GLN A 59 -28.58 -45.52 24.57
N PRO A 60 -27.83 -46.62 24.37
CA PRO A 60 -26.53 -46.76 25.00
C PRO A 60 -25.49 -45.80 24.39
N ILE A 61 -24.50 -45.44 25.21
CA ILE A 61 -23.41 -44.52 24.82
C ILE A 61 -22.71 -44.98 23.52
N GLN A 62 -22.52 -46.31 23.36
CA GLN A 62 -21.87 -46.89 22.18
C GLN A 62 -22.65 -46.61 20.89
N ALA A 63 -24.00 -46.51 20.97
CA ALA A 63 -24.84 -46.19 19.81
C ALA A 63 -24.84 -44.69 19.49
N THR A 64 -24.65 -43.83 20.50
CA THR A 64 -24.58 -42.37 20.31
C THR A 64 -23.27 -41.95 19.63
N GLY A 65 -22.19 -42.71 19.90
CA GLY A 65 -20.86 -42.46 19.33
C GLY A 65 -20.05 -41.41 20.10
N THR A 66 -18.98 -40.97 19.54
CA THR A 66 -18.08 -39.98 20.15
C THR A 66 -17.86 -38.76 19.20
N THR A 67 -17.60 -37.63 19.78
CA THR A 67 -17.26 -36.41 19.02
C THR A 67 -15.87 -36.48 18.44
N THR A 68 -15.69 -35.92 17.27
CA THR A 68 -14.39 -35.72 16.63
C THR A 68 -13.80 -34.34 17.01
N PHE A 69 -12.58 -34.31 17.42
CA PHE A 69 -11.86 -33.03 17.65
C PHE A 69 -11.34 -32.45 16.33
N ARG A 70 -11.04 -31.15 16.34
CA ARG A 70 -10.36 -30.46 15.24
C ARG A 70 -8.95 -30.05 15.67
N PRO A 71 -7.97 -30.07 14.75
CA PRO A 71 -6.66 -29.50 15.03
C PRO A 71 -6.74 -27.98 15.34
N PRO A 72 -5.92 -27.49 16.26
CA PRO A 72 -5.00 -28.23 17.12
C PRO A 72 -5.71 -28.87 18.30
N TYR A 73 -5.47 -30.18 18.54
CA TYR A 73 -6.05 -30.90 19.68
C TYR A 73 -5.50 -30.43 21.02
N THR A 74 -4.22 -30.07 21.04
CA THR A 74 -3.57 -29.40 22.18
C THR A 74 -3.52 -27.91 21.90
N PRO A 75 -3.94 -27.03 22.84
CA PRO A 75 -3.85 -25.59 22.68
C PRO A 75 -2.44 -25.15 22.31
N LEU A 76 -2.32 -24.30 21.30
CA LEU A 76 -1.07 -23.74 20.82
C LEU A 76 -1.02 -22.25 21.18
N THR A 77 0.14 -21.79 21.59
CA THR A 77 0.39 -20.34 21.76
C THR A 77 0.61 -19.71 20.39
N LEU A 78 0.32 -18.42 20.24
CA LEU A 78 0.65 -17.67 19.03
C LEU A 78 2.14 -17.74 18.71
N ALA A 79 3.00 -17.75 19.73
CA ALA A 79 4.44 -17.90 19.55
C ALA A 79 4.83 -19.26 18.93
N THR A 80 4.11 -20.34 19.27
CA THR A 80 4.32 -21.66 18.65
C THR A 80 3.90 -21.66 17.19
N ILE A 81 2.77 -20.98 16.85
CA ILE A 81 2.29 -20.85 15.48
C ILE A 81 3.24 -19.99 14.65
N ALA A 82 3.74 -18.90 15.24
CA ALA A 82 4.71 -18.01 14.59
C ALA A 82 6.04 -18.72 14.28
N ALA A 83 6.40 -19.75 15.07
CA ALA A 83 7.64 -20.51 14.89
C ALA A 83 8.89 -19.61 14.80
N GLU A 84 9.51 -19.54 13.63
CA GLU A 84 10.68 -18.70 13.37
C GLU A 84 10.33 -17.29 12.86
N ALA A 85 9.04 -17.00 12.59
CA ALA A 85 8.60 -15.69 12.19
C ALA A 85 8.62 -14.72 13.37
N LYS A 86 9.80 -14.18 13.67
CA LYS A 86 10.07 -13.21 14.75
C LYS A 86 10.77 -12.00 14.17
N ASP A 87 10.62 -10.86 14.82
CA ASP A 87 11.27 -9.61 14.45
C ASP A 87 11.05 -9.28 12.96
N GLU A 88 12.09 -9.15 12.17
CA GLU A 88 12.00 -8.85 10.72
C GLU A 88 11.31 -9.95 9.92
N ALA A 89 11.38 -11.21 10.34
CA ALA A 89 10.67 -12.29 9.68
C ALA A 89 9.16 -12.28 9.98
N PHE A 90 8.76 -11.71 11.12
CA PHE A 90 7.35 -11.48 11.47
C PHE A 90 6.78 -10.23 10.80
N GLN A 91 7.59 -9.19 10.70
CA GLN A 91 7.25 -7.94 10.01
C GLN A 91 8.26 -7.69 8.87
N PRO A 92 8.06 -8.30 7.69
CA PRO A 92 9.00 -8.15 6.59
C PRO A 92 9.12 -6.69 6.20
N LEU A 93 10.36 -6.19 6.14
CA LEU A 93 10.65 -4.84 5.70
C LEU A 93 10.80 -4.83 4.17
N ARG A 94 10.02 -3.99 3.52
CA ARG A 94 10.19 -3.67 2.09
C ARG A 94 11.25 -2.59 1.95
N LYS A 95 12.23 -2.83 1.09
CA LYS A 95 13.37 -1.94 0.85
C LYS A 95 13.35 -1.50 -0.60
N THR A 96 13.62 -0.21 -0.83
CA THR A 96 13.72 0.32 -2.20
C THR A 96 14.99 -0.18 -2.87
N PRO A 97 15.09 -0.12 -4.21
CA PRO A 97 16.32 -0.46 -4.93
C PRO A 97 17.53 0.40 -4.51
N ILE A 98 17.29 1.57 -3.94
CA ILE A 98 18.32 2.54 -3.54
C ILE A 98 18.67 2.43 -2.04
N HIS A 99 17.97 1.58 -1.29
CA HIS A 99 18.08 1.45 0.17
C HIS A 99 19.52 1.36 0.68
N ALA A 100 20.35 0.53 0.05
CA ALA A 100 21.74 0.34 0.48
C ALA A 100 22.58 1.62 0.41
N TRP A 101 22.28 2.53 -0.51
CA TRP A 101 22.91 3.83 -0.59
C TRP A 101 22.47 4.74 0.58
N HIS A 102 21.19 4.78 0.84
CA HIS A 102 20.63 5.58 1.95
C HIS A 102 21.23 5.15 3.29
N ASP A 103 21.33 3.84 3.53
CA ASP A 103 21.89 3.27 4.75
C ASP A 103 23.37 3.66 4.93
N ARG A 104 24.17 3.51 3.86
CA ARG A 104 25.59 3.93 3.86
C ARG A 104 25.79 5.44 4.04
N ASN A 105 24.80 6.26 3.67
CA ASN A 105 24.86 7.71 3.78
C ASN A 105 24.15 8.26 5.03
N GLY A 106 23.89 7.40 6.01
CA GLY A 106 23.40 7.80 7.34
C GLY A 106 21.95 8.30 7.36
N ALA A 107 21.10 7.79 6.48
CA ALA A 107 19.70 8.11 6.52
C ALA A 107 19.08 7.73 7.88
N SER A 108 18.30 8.62 8.47
CA SER A 108 17.35 8.26 9.51
C SER A 108 16.07 7.75 8.83
N TRP A 109 15.38 6.82 9.46
CA TRP A 109 14.34 6.06 8.81
C TRP A 109 12.95 6.33 9.38
N GLU A 110 11.96 6.24 8.48
CA GLU A 110 10.55 6.27 8.77
C GLU A 110 9.88 5.01 8.21
N PRO A 111 9.07 4.29 9.00
CA PRO A 111 8.22 3.23 8.49
C PRO A 111 6.95 3.80 7.85
N VAL A 112 6.60 3.34 6.66
CA VAL A 112 5.31 3.61 6.03
C VAL A 112 4.73 2.26 5.57
N GLY A 113 3.80 1.72 6.37
CA GLY A 113 3.42 0.32 6.26
C GLY A 113 4.65 -0.58 6.45
N HIS A 114 4.91 -1.45 5.48
CA HIS A 114 6.10 -2.31 5.49
C HIS A 114 7.34 -1.65 4.86
N TRP A 115 7.21 -0.47 4.25
CA TRP A 115 8.31 0.23 3.64
C TRP A 115 9.18 0.95 4.65
N ARG A 116 10.49 0.90 4.43
CA ARG A 116 11.47 1.71 5.14
C ARG A 116 11.94 2.84 4.25
N ARG A 117 11.58 4.07 4.60
CA ARG A 117 11.85 5.28 3.82
C ARG A 117 12.87 6.17 4.53
N PRO A 118 13.76 6.87 3.82
CA PRO A 118 14.59 7.90 4.43
C PRO A 118 13.74 9.06 4.95
N TYR A 119 13.77 9.31 6.26
CA TYR A 119 13.13 10.45 6.91
C TYR A 119 13.93 11.74 6.71
N ALA A 120 15.23 11.67 6.95
CA ALA A 120 16.21 12.74 6.77
C ALA A 120 17.63 12.16 6.73
N TYR A 121 18.62 12.97 6.39
CA TYR A 121 20.05 12.60 6.38
C TYR A 121 20.85 13.46 7.37
N PRO A 122 20.79 13.18 8.68
CA PRO A 122 21.50 13.95 9.70
C PRO A 122 23.01 13.83 9.52
N ARG A 123 23.72 14.95 9.65
CA ARG A 123 25.17 14.97 9.78
C ARG A 123 25.59 14.80 11.25
N ALA A 124 26.85 14.51 11.50
CA ALA A 124 27.33 14.12 12.84
C ALA A 124 26.93 15.06 14.00
N THR A 125 26.71 16.35 13.74
CA THR A 125 26.35 17.38 14.73
C THR A 125 24.90 17.85 14.64
N GLU A 126 24.12 17.27 13.72
CA GLU A 126 22.74 17.66 13.48
C GLU A 126 21.78 16.72 14.19
N ASP A 127 20.75 17.26 14.80
CA ASP A 127 19.54 16.50 15.08
C ASP A 127 18.68 16.36 13.81
N ARG A 128 17.60 15.60 13.89
CA ARG A 128 16.68 15.38 12.75
C ARG A 128 16.08 16.68 12.24
N HIS A 129 15.75 17.61 13.12
CA HIS A 129 15.11 18.88 12.76
C HIS A 129 16.07 19.80 12.01
N ALA A 130 17.30 19.92 12.49
CA ALA A 130 18.36 20.68 11.79
C ALA A 130 18.67 20.10 10.41
N ALA A 131 18.71 18.76 10.29
CA ALA A 131 18.90 18.08 9.01
C ALA A 131 17.79 18.40 8.02
N VAL A 132 16.53 18.28 8.45
CA VAL A 132 15.33 18.59 7.62
C VAL A 132 15.38 20.04 7.14
N ASN A 133 15.65 21.01 8.01
CA ASN A 133 15.75 22.42 7.63
C ASN A 133 16.86 22.66 6.59
N ARG A 134 18.01 22.05 6.76
CA ARG A 134 19.11 22.11 5.79
C ARG A 134 18.72 21.53 4.43
N GLU A 135 18.03 20.40 4.43
CA GLU A 135 17.56 19.73 3.22
C GLU A 135 16.57 20.61 2.46
N ILE A 136 15.59 21.19 3.14
CA ILE A 136 14.62 22.12 2.55
C ILE A 136 15.32 23.29 1.90
N LEU A 137 16.22 23.97 2.62
CA LEU A 137 16.95 25.12 2.10
C LEU A 137 17.83 24.75 0.89
N ALA A 138 18.45 23.57 0.91
CA ALA A 138 19.25 23.09 -0.21
C ALA A 138 18.40 22.83 -1.47
N VAL A 139 17.20 22.25 -1.32
CA VAL A 139 16.26 22.06 -2.44
C VAL A 139 15.78 23.40 -2.97
N ARG A 140 15.37 24.33 -2.11
CA ARG A 140 14.87 25.65 -2.49
C ARG A 140 15.91 26.49 -3.22
N ALA A 141 17.20 26.40 -2.83
CA ALA A 141 18.29 27.19 -3.43
C ALA A 141 19.00 26.48 -4.60
N GLY A 142 18.87 25.17 -4.73
CA GLY A 142 19.67 24.37 -5.64
C GLY A 142 18.93 23.23 -6.28
N VAL A 143 19.28 22.00 -5.91
CA VAL A 143 18.67 20.78 -6.38
C VAL A 143 18.75 19.68 -5.32
N GLY A 144 17.66 18.98 -5.10
CA GLY A 144 17.59 17.80 -4.25
C GLY A 144 17.02 16.57 -4.95
N THR A 145 17.31 15.42 -4.36
CA THR A 145 16.78 14.12 -4.82
C THR A 145 16.05 13.41 -3.70
N LEU A 146 14.88 12.84 -4.03
CA LEU A 146 14.09 11.99 -3.14
C LEU A 146 13.89 10.62 -3.76
N ASP A 147 14.06 9.58 -2.97
CA ASP A 147 13.66 8.24 -3.37
C ASP A 147 12.13 8.09 -3.23
N ALA A 148 11.43 8.22 -4.35
CA ALA A 148 9.98 8.08 -4.47
C ALA A 148 9.56 6.67 -4.92
N SER A 149 10.46 5.69 -4.85
CA SER A 149 10.22 4.33 -5.35
C SER A 149 9.05 3.61 -4.66
N THR A 150 8.69 4.04 -3.46
CA THR A 150 7.60 3.43 -2.67
C THR A 150 6.21 3.87 -3.11
N LEU A 151 6.08 4.96 -3.88
CA LEU A 151 4.78 5.40 -4.41
C LEU A 151 4.18 4.33 -5.31
N GLY A 152 2.88 4.10 -5.19
CA GLY A 152 2.17 3.11 -5.99
C GLY A 152 2.24 3.43 -7.48
N LYS A 153 2.36 2.39 -8.29
CA LYS A 153 2.39 2.46 -9.77
C LYS A 153 1.51 1.35 -10.32
N ILE A 154 0.28 1.71 -10.65
CA ILE A 154 -0.70 0.76 -11.17
C ILE A 154 -0.90 1.04 -12.66
N ILE A 155 -0.58 0.05 -13.50
CA ILE A 155 -0.93 0.12 -14.91
C ILE A 155 -2.37 -0.32 -15.11
N VAL A 156 -3.13 0.45 -15.89
CA VAL A 156 -4.50 0.13 -16.30
C VAL A 156 -4.54 0.13 -17.82
N LYS A 157 -4.91 -0.99 -18.42
CA LYS A 157 -4.82 -1.18 -19.86
C LYS A 157 -6.04 -1.89 -20.42
N GLY A 158 -6.48 -1.47 -21.60
CA GLY A 158 -7.54 -2.10 -22.35
C GLY A 158 -8.47 -1.09 -23.03
N PRO A 159 -9.32 -1.56 -23.97
CA PRO A 159 -10.25 -0.68 -24.67
C PRO A 159 -11.19 0.11 -23.75
N ASP A 160 -11.58 -0.47 -22.62
CA ASP A 160 -12.48 0.15 -21.64
C ASP A 160 -11.75 0.87 -20.50
N ALA A 161 -10.41 0.90 -20.50
CA ALA A 161 -9.60 1.43 -19.39
C ALA A 161 -9.89 2.91 -19.10
N GLY A 162 -10.07 3.75 -20.12
CA GLY A 162 -10.43 5.15 -19.92
C GLY A 162 -11.78 5.32 -19.23
N ARG A 163 -12.80 4.59 -19.68
CA ARG A 163 -14.12 4.55 -19.06
C ARG A 163 -14.05 4.02 -17.62
N PHE A 164 -13.27 3.00 -17.39
CA PHE A 164 -13.06 2.44 -16.05
C PHE A 164 -12.47 3.47 -15.08
N LEU A 165 -11.46 4.20 -15.52
CA LEU A 165 -10.86 5.25 -14.70
C LEU A 165 -11.81 6.42 -14.44
N ASP A 166 -12.68 6.75 -15.37
CA ASP A 166 -13.72 7.78 -15.18
C ASP A 166 -14.74 7.40 -14.10
N MET A 167 -14.92 6.11 -13.82
CA MET A 167 -15.80 5.63 -12.75
C MET A 167 -15.14 5.67 -11.38
N LEU A 168 -13.80 5.65 -11.31
CA LEU A 168 -13.05 5.58 -10.07
C LEU A 168 -12.49 6.94 -9.62
N TYR A 169 -12.14 7.80 -10.57
CA TYR A 169 -11.59 9.12 -10.27
C TYR A 169 -12.66 10.21 -10.38
N THR A 170 -12.46 11.26 -9.61
CA THR A 170 -13.30 12.46 -9.72
C THR A 170 -13.12 13.20 -11.05
N ASN A 171 -11.95 13.07 -11.66
CA ASN A 171 -11.62 13.62 -12.98
C ASN A 171 -11.89 12.63 -14.12
N MET A 172 -12.29 13.17 -15.29
CA MET A 172 -12.48 12.38 -16.52
C MET A 172 -11.14 11.97 -17.15
N MET A 173 -10.63 10.79 -16.79
CA MET A 173 -9.32 10.31 -17.27
C MET A 173 -9.33 9.90 -18.75
N SER A 174 -10.48 9.51 -19.28
CA SER A 174 -10.65 9.18 -20.70
C SER A 174 -10.37 10.37 -21.63
N THR A 175 -10.58 11.59 -21.15
CA THR A 175 -10.34 12.84 -21.91
C THR A 175 -8.89 13.32 -21.85
N LEU A 176 -8.04 12.68 -21.04
CA LEU A 176 -6.62 13.05 -20.94
C LEU A 176 -5.91 12.72 -22.26
N PRO A 177 -5.24 13.67 -22.91
CA PRO A 177 -4.47 13.34 -24.12
C PRO A 177 -3.27 12.42 -23.82
N VAL A 178 -2.89 11.58 -24.77
CA VAL A 178 -1.66 10.78 -24.70
C VAL A 178 -0.45 11.71 -24.49
N GLY A 179 0.48 11.32 -23.63
CA GLY A 179 1.65 12.14 -23.26
C GLY A 179 1.41 13.15 -22.12
N LYS A 180 0.17 13.27 -21.65
CA LYS A 180 -0.21 14.18 -20.56
C LYS A 180 -0.41 13.44 -19.25
N CYS A 181 -0.34 14.23 -18.18
CA CYS A 181 -0.65 13.82 -16.80
C CYS A 181 -1.83 14.62 -16.28
N ARG A 182 -2.58 14.03 -15.35
CA ARG A 182 -3.68 14.68 -14.62
C ARG A 182 -3.65 14.24 -13.17
N TYR A 183 -3.75 15.18 -12.24
CA TYR A 183 -4.00 14.87 -10.84
C TYR A 183 -5.45 14.42 -10.68
N GLY A 184 -5.66 13.40 -9.89
CA GLY A 184 -6.99 12.84 -9.66
C GLY A 184 -7.15 12.33 -8.24
N LEU A 185 -8.40 12.35 -7.78
CA LEU A 185 -8.82 11.90 -6.48
C LEU A 185 -9.67 10.64 -6.64
N MET A 186 -9.51 9.67 -5.74
CA MET A 186 -10.42 8.54 -5.58
C MET A 186 -11.24 8.72 -4.30
N CYS A 187 -12.54 8.53 -4.41
CA CYS A 187 -13.47 8.53 -3.29
C CYS A 187 -14.12 7.16 -3.14
N ASN A 188 -14.52 6.83 -1.92
CA ASN A 188 -15.39 5.68 -1.68
C ASN A 188 -16.85 6.01 -2.04
N GLU A 189 -17.74 5.04 -1.86
CA GLU A 189 -19.17 5.16 -2.21
C GLU A 189 -19.90 6.24 -1.40
N ASN A 190 -19.34 6.67 -0.26
CA ASN A 190 -19.87 7.77 0.54
C ASN A 190 -19.31 9.14 0.15
N GLY A 191 -18.43 9.20 -0.85
CA GLY A 191 -17.77 10.41 -1.30
C GLY A 191 -16.53 10.79 -0.47
N PHE A 192 -16.11 9.97 0.49
CA PHE A 192 -14.92 10.22 1.29
C PHE A 192 -13.65 9.88 0.52
N LEU A 193 -12.68 10.77 0.62
CA LEU A 193 -11.41 10.63 -0.08
C LEU A 193 -10.61 9.41 0.41
N MET A 194 -10.29 8.51 -0.52
CA MET A 194 -9.54 7.28 -0.26
C MET A 194 -8.05 7.45 -0.55
N ASP A 195 -7.75 7.99 -1.73
CA ASP A 195 -6.37 8.16 -2.22
C ASP A 195 -6.34 9.25 -3.30
N ASP A 196 -5.15 9.70 -3.62
CA ASP A 196 -4.89 10.66 -4.67
C ASP A 196 -3.66 10.26 -5.49
N GLY A 197 -3.47 10.92 -6.61
CA GLY A 197 -2.26 10.71 -7.38
C GLY A 197 -2.30 11.32 -8.77
N VAL A 198 -1.16 11.25 -9.43
CA VAL A 198 -1.01 11.69 -10.81
C VAL A 198 -1.24 10.50 -11.75
N VAL A 199 -2.18 10.64 -12.67
CA VAL A 199 -2.47 9.67 -13.73
C VAL A 199 -1.83 10.15 -15.03
N ALA A 200 -1.02 9.30 -15.64
CA ALA A 200 -0.40 9.55 -16.95
C ALA A 200 -1.03 8.66 -18.01
N ARG A 201 -1.49 9.25 -19.15
CA ARG A 201 -1.94 8.46 -20.27
C ARG A 201 -0.76 8.09 -21.16
N LEU A 202 -0.45 6.79 -21.22
CA LEU A 202 0.72 6.26 -21.92
C LEU A 202 0.44 5.99 -23.41
N SER A 203 -0.73 5.50 -23.71
CA SER A 203 -1.22 5.25 -25.06
C SER A 203 -2.73 5.47 -25.14
N GLU A 204 -3.34 5.19 -26.29
CA GLU A 204 -4.80 5.31 -26.44
C GLU A 204 -5.58 4.44 -25.44
N ASP A 205 -5.02 3.29 -25.07
CA ASP A 205 -5.64 2.26 -24.23
C ASP A 205 -4.85 1.94 -22.95
N SER A 206 -3.91 2.81 -22.53
CA SER A 206 -3.03 2.52 -21.40
C SER A 206 -2.76 3.75 -20.54
N TRP A 207 -2.97 3.61 -19.22
CA TRP A 207 -2.72 4.64 -18.21
C TRP A 207 -1.83 4.10 -17.10
N LEU A 208 -0.99 4.96 -16.54
CA LEU A 208 -0.22 4.70 -15.32
C LEU A 208 -0.78 5.58 -14.21
N CYS A 209 -1.33 4.94 -13.20
CA CYS A 209 -1.91 5.59 -12.03
C CYS A 209 -0.90 5.54 -10.87
N HIS A 210 -0.44 6.70 -10.42
CA HIS A 210 0.33 6.78 -9.19
C HIS A 210 -0.64 6.87 -8.00
N THR A 211 -0.24 6.28 -6.86
CA THR A 211 -0.98 6.31 -5.60
C THR A 211 -0.03 6.66 -4.46
N THR A 212 -0.57 6.93 -3.28
CA THR A 212 0.26 7.01 -2.07
C THR A 212 0.98 5.69 -1.81
N THR A 213 2.08 5.73 -1.05
CA THR A 213 2.84 4.54 -0.65
C THR A 213 1.96 3.52 0.08
N GLY A 214 1.15 3.98 1.03
CA GLY A 214 0.24 3.11 1.79
C GLY A 214 -0.99 2.66 1.00
N GLY A 215 -1.34 3.38 -0.07
CA GLY A 215 -2.52 3.11 -0.90
C GLY A 215 -2.31 2.07 -1.99
N ALA A 216 -1.07 1.79 -2.40
CA ALA A 216 -0.79 1.01 -3.61
C ALA A 216 -1.54 -0.33 -3.70
N ASP A 217 -1.44 -1.17 -2.67
CA ASP A 217 -2.07 -2.48 -2.65
C ASP A 217 -3.60 -2.36 -2.47
N ARG A 218 -4.04 -1.42 -1.62
CA ARG A 218 -5.47 -1.17 -1.38
C ARG A 218 -6.19 -0.67 -2.63
N ILE A 219 -5.60 0.29 -3.34
CA ILE A 219 -6.20 0.85 -4.56
C ILE A 219 -6.19 -0.18 -5.70
N HIS A 220 -5.13 -0.98 -5.82
CA HIS A 220 -5.14 -2.07 -6.79
C HIS A 220 -6.22 -3.11 -6.46
N GLY A 221 -6.37 -3.50 -5.18
CA GLY A 221 -7.45 -4.38 -4.74
C GLY A 221 -8.84 -3.79 -5.01
N HIS A 222 -9.04 -2.49 -4.76
CA HIS A 222 -10.28 -1.78 -5.07
C HIS A 222 -10.61 -1.78 -6.57
N MET A 223 -9.60 -1.57 -7.43
CA MET A 223 -9.77 -1.68 -8.88
C MET A 223 -10.20 -3.09 -9.31
N GLU A 224 -9.56 -4.12 -8.75
CA GLU A 224 -9.88 -5.53 -9.03
C GLU A 224 -11.27 -5.91 -8.53
N ASP A 225 -11.69 -5.45 -7.36
CA ASP A 225 -13.03 -5.70 -6.83
C ASP A 225 -14.12 -5.20 -7.78
N TRP A 226 -14.01 -3.96 -8.27
CA TRP A 226 -14.95 -3.41 -9.23
C TRP A 226 -14.95 -4.17 -10.55
N LEU A 227 -13.78 -4.54 -11.07
CA LEU A 227 -13.68 -5.31 -12.32
C LEU A 227 -14.24 -6.71 -12.19
N GLN A 228 -14.05 -7.38 -11.06
CA GLN A 228 -14.49 -8.76 -10.88
C GLN A 228 -15.95 -8.88 -10.45
N CYS A 229 -16.50 -7.89 -9.73
CA CYS A 229 -17.83 -7.96 -9.17
C CYS A 229 -18.88 -7.24 -10.02
N GLU A 230 -18.58 -6.02 -10.51
CA GLU A 230 -19.56 -5.16 -11.20
C GLU A 230 -19.32 -5.05 -12.71
N TRP A 231 -18.05 -4.96 -13.14
CA TRP A 231 -17.70 -4.70 -14.55
C TRP A 231 -16.88 -5.84 -15.16
N TRP A 232 -17.25 -7.06 -14.83
CA TRP A 232 -16.57 -8.29 -15.25
C TRP A 232 -16.51 -8.52 -16.76
N ASP A 233 -17.38 -7.87 -17.53
CA ASP A 233 -17.41 -7.91 -18.98
C ASP A 233 -16.60 -6.80 -19.66
N TRP A 234 -16.05 -5.84 -18.88
CA TRP A 234 -15.21 -4.79 -19.43
C TRP A 234 -13.81 -5.32 -19.74
N LYS A 235 -13.28 -4.82 -20.86
CA LYS A 235 -11.95 -5.21 -21.33
C LYS A 235 -10.89 -4.31 -20.71
N VAL A 236 -10.61 -4.56 -19.43
CA VAL A 236 -9.63 -3.83 -18.63
C VAL A 236 -8.73 -4.84 -17.93
N HIS A 237 -7.44 -4.56 -17.89
CA HIS A 237 -6.43 -5.30 -17.14
C HIS A 237 -5.65 -4.33 -16.28
N THR A 238 -5.43 -4.69 -15.03
CA THR A 238 -4.63 -3.92 -14.07
C THR A 238 -3.42 -4.72 -13.59
N ALA A 239 -2.37 -4.02 -13.22
CA ALA A 239 -1.23 -4.62 -12.53
C ALA A 239 -0.53 -3.60 -11.64
N ASN A 240 -0.20 -4.02 -10.42
CA ASN A 240 0.63 -3.24 -9.51
C ASN A 240 2.12 -3.43 -9.88
N LEU A 241 2.73 -2.39 -10.42
CA LEU A 241 4.12 -2.37 -10.89
C LEU A 241 5.06 -1.66 -9.90
N THR A 242 4.62 -1.39 -8.68
CA THR A 242 5.35 -0.55 -7.70
C THR A 242 6.79 -1.00 -7.53
N GLU A 243 7.04 -2.29 -7.36
CA GLU A 243 8.38 -2.83 -7.12
C GLU A 243 9.21 -3.05 -8.38
N GLN A 244 8.62 -2.90 -9.56
CA GLN A 244 9.33 -3.07 -10.83
C GLN A 244 10.12 -1.84 -11.24
N PHE A 245 9.84 -0.69 -10.60
CA PHE A 245 10.49 0.59 -10.90
C PHE A 245 11.11 1.23 -9.66
N ALA A 246 12.32 1.74 -9.83
CA ALA A 246 12.81 2.81 -8.97
C ALA A 246 12.28 4.14 -9.51
N GLN A 247 11.81 5.02 -8.63
CA GLN A 247 11.35 6.35 -8.98
C GLN A 247 12.10 7.38 -8.16
N ILE A 248 12.74 8.33 -8.86
CA ILE A 248 13.59 9.35 -8.26
C ILE A 248 12.99 10.72 -8.57
N ALA A 249 12.61 11.46 -7.54
CA ALA A 249 12.25 12.86 -7.71
C ALA A 249 13.50 13.74 -7.67
N VAL A 250 13.64 14.61 -8.68
CA VAL A 250 14.70 15.61 -8.78
C VAL A 250 14.04 16.98 -8.74
N ALA A 251 14.22 17.71 -7.64
CA ALA A 251 13.47 18.94 -7.35
C ALA A 251 14.40 20.11 -7.01
N GLY A 252 14.01 21.30 -7.44
CA GLY A 252 14.73 22.55 -7.17
C GLY A 252 15.00 23.35 -8.44
N PRO A 253 15.36 24.62 -8.34
CA PRO A 253 15.60 25.51 -9.49
C PRO A 253 16.66 25.00 -10.47
N LYS A 254 17.63 24.19 -9.99
CA LYS A 254 18.68 23.60 -10.83
C LYS A 254 18.36 22.18 -11.33
N ALA A 255 17.13 21.66 -11.11
CA ALA A 255 16.78 20.29 -11.46
C ALA A 255 16.96 19.99 -12.95
N ARG A 256 16.50 20.88 -13.85
CA ARG A 256 16.69 20.70 -15.29
C ARG A 256 18.16 20.73 -15.67
N ALA A 257 18.92 21.72 -15.19
CA ALA A 257 20.35 21.85 -15.45
C ALA A 257 21.16 20.64 -14.99
N LEU A 258 20.74 19.98 -13.92
CA LEU A 258 21.31 18.69 -13.47
C LEU A 258 21.04 17.58 -14.48
N LEU A 259 19.79 17.41 -14.89
CA LEU A 259 19.38 16.33 -15.79
C LEU A 259 19.98 16.47 -17.19
N GLU A 260 20.14 17.69 -17.69
CA GLU A 260 20.79 18.01 -18.98
C GLU A 260 22.27 17.63 -19.01
N ARG A 261 22.92 17.38 -17.86
CA ARG A 261 24.31 16.88 -17.80
C ARG A 261 24.40 15.37 -18.08
N LEU A 262 23.32 14.66 -17.98
CA LEU A 262 23.28 13.23 -18.28
C LEU A 262 22.98 13.05 -19.77
N PRO A 263 23.77 12.21 -20.48
CA PRO A 263 23.45 11.88 -21.86
C PRO A 263 22.12 11.11 -21.92
N GLY A 264 21.33 11.40 -22.92
CA GLY A 264 20.03 10.73 -23.08
C GLY A 264 19.31 11.18 -24.34
N SER A 265 18.19 10.50 -24.64
CA SER A 265 17.37 10.78 -25.82
C SER A 265 16.16 11.69 -25.52
N ILE A 266 15.89 11.95 -24.23
CA ILE A 266 14.71 12.74 -23.83
C ILE A 266 15.05 14.24 -23.89
N ASP A 267 14.26 14.99 -24.64
CA ASP A 267 14.35 16.46 -24.65
C ASP A 267 13.69 17.01 -23.38
N LEU A 268 14.51 17.61 -22.53
CA LEU A 268 14.12 18.18 -21.24
C LEU A 268 13.78 19.67 -21.30
N SER A 269 13.79 20.28 -22.51
CA SER A 269 13.43 21.68 -22.67
C SER A 269 12.01 21.98 -22.13
N ALA A 270 11.75 23.24 -21.82
CA ALA A 270 10.43 23.63 -21.30
C ALA A 270 9.31 23.44 -22.36
N GLU A 271 9.70 23.55 -23.63
CA GLU A 271 8.83 23.39 -24.78
C GLU A 271 8.48 21.93 -25.05
N ALA A 272 9.47 21.04 -24.96
CA ALA A 272 9.28 19.60 -25.22
C ALA A 272 8.62 18.86 -24.06
N LEU A 273 8.97 19.25 -22.82
CA LEU A 273 8.44 18.63 -21.60
C LEU A 273 7.85 19.68 -20.65
N PRO A 274 6.72 20.30 -20.98
CA PRO A 274 6.04 21.24 -20.09
C PRO A 274 5.42 20.55 -18.88
N PHE A 275 4.96 21.35 -17.91
CA PHE A 275 4.33 20.84 -16.68
C PHE A 275 3.11 19.93 -16.97
N MET A 276 2.95 18.88 -16.19
CA MET A 276 1.93 17.83 -16.33
C MET A 276 2.03 17.07 -17.68
N GLN A 277 3.27 16.81 -18.11
CA GLN A 277 3.57 15.88 -19.21
C GLN A 277 4.62 14.86 -18.80
N TRP A 278 4.71 13.83 -19.60
CA TRP A 278 5.72 12.78 -19.45
C TRP A 278 6.37 12.46 -20.81
N ALA A 279 7.57 11.93 -20.77
CA ALA A 279 8.29 11.44 -21.94
C ALA A 279 9.01 10.13 -21.61
N GLU A 280 9.23 9.32 -22.64
CA GLU A 280 9.94 8.04 -22.57
C GLU A 280 11.17 8.07 -23.48
N GLY A 281 12.26 7.46 -23.02
CA GLY A 281 13.52 7.39 -23.74
C GLY A 281 14.61 6.78 -22.87
N ASP A 282 15.82 7.33 -22.95
CA ASP A 282 16.91 6.97 -22.05
C ASP A 282 17.51 8.19 -21.35
N ILE A 283 18.02 7.94 -20.15
CA ILE A 283 18.88 8.85 -19.38
C ILE A 283 20.11 8.06 -18.95
N ALA A 284 21.30 8.57 -19.29
CA ALA A 284 22.57 7.90 -19.00
C ALA A 284 22.65 6.47 -19.56
N GLY A 285 21.99 6.18 -20.68
CA GLY A 285 21.88 4.85 -21.26
C GLY A 285 20.95 3.89 -20.49
N ILE A 286 20.08 4.42 -19.62
CA ILE A 286 19.10 3.67 -18.86
C ILE A 286 17.72 3.99 -19.42
N PRO A 287 16.91 2.99 -19.84
CA PRO A 287 15.53 3.22 -20.23
C PRO A 287 14.78 3.94 -19.10
N ALA A 288 14.14 5.05 -19.41
CA ALA A 288 13.54 5.92 -18.41
C ALA A 288 12.20 6.48 -18.90
N ARG A 289 11.33 6.72 -17.95
CA ARG A 289 10.13 7.53 -18.12
C ARG A 289 10.23 8.72 -17.19
N ILE A 290 10.12 9.93 -17.72
CA ILE A 290 10.21 11.17 -16.96
C ILE A 290 8.88 11.85 -16.94
N PHE A 291 8.42 12.21 -15.74
CA PHE A 291 7.20 12.99 -15.50
C PHE A 291 7.59 14.40 -15.05
N ARG A 292 7.09 15.41 -15.74
CA ARG A 292 7.28 16.82 -15.34
C ARG A 292 6.16 17.20 -14.36
N ILE A 293 6.28 16.72 -13.15
CA ILE A 293 5.35 16.92 -12.03
C ILE A 293 6.10 17.41 -10.81
N SER A 294 5.41 17.98 -9.83
CA SER A 294 6.02 18.51 -8.62
C SER A 294 5.12 18.33 -7.42
N PHE A 295 5.67 17.80 -6.34
CA PHE A 295 5.03 17.76 -5.03
C PHE A 295 5.66 18.77 -4.04
N SER A 296 6.94 19.13 -4.25
CA SER A 296 7.65 20.14 -3.45
C SER A 296 7.28 21.59 -3.77
N GLY A 297 6.56 21.82 -4.87
CA GLY A 297 6.30 23.17 -5.41
C GLY A 297 7.44 23.77 -6.21
N GLU A 298 8.61 23.13 -6.27
CA GLU A 298 9.76 23.56 -7.09
C GLU A 298 9.67 23.00 -8.52
N LEU A 299 10.57 23.45 -9.40
CA LEU A 299 10.85 22.78 -10.66
C LEU A 299 11.25 21.35 -10.35
N SER A 300 10.45 20.37 -10.78
CA SER A 300 10.67 18.99 -10.39
C SER A 300 10.37 18.04 -11.53
N TYR A 301 11.09 16.92 -11.53
CA TYR A 301 10.92 15.78 -12.42
C TYR A 301 10.90 14.51 -11.58
N GLU A 302 10.01 13.59 -11.90
CA GLU A 302 10.05 12.23 -11.37
C GLU A 302 10.50 11.27 -12.46
N ILE A 303 11.55 10.50 -12.18
CA ILE A 303 12.22 9.64 -13.17
C ILE A 303 12.00 8.19 -12.74
N ALA A 304 11.23 7.45 -13.50
CA ALA A 304 11.03 6.02 -13.32
C ALA A 304 11.97 5.23 -14.24
N VAL A 305 12.75 4.34 -13.64
CA VAL A 305 13.65 3.40 -14.32
C VAL A 305 13.40 1.98 -13.82
N PRO A 306 13.79 0.92 -14.55
CA PRO A 306 13.72 -0.44 -14.01
C PRO A 306 14.40 -0.53 -12.64
N ALA A 307 13.78 -1.24 -11.70
CA ALA A 307 14.22 -1.27 -10.30
C ALA A 307 15.70 -1.62 -10.14
N ASN A 308 16.20 -2.58 -10.92
CA ASN A 308 17.61 -3.01 -10.90
C ASN A 308 18.60 -1.94 -11.43
N ARG A 309 18.10 -0.84 -11.99
CA ARG A 309 18.92 0.28 -12.49
C ARG A 309 18.78 1.55 -11.62
N GLY A 310 17.93 1.50 -10.59
CA GLY A 310 17.64 2.65 -9.73
C GLY A 310 18.86 3.19 -9.00
N LEU A 311 19.65 2.31 -8.39
CA LEU A 311 20.87 2.68 -7.69
C LEU A 311 21.89 3.33 -8.63
N GLU A 312 22.06 2.78 -9.83
CA GLU A 312 22.98 3.32 -10.84
C GLU A 312 22.60 4.75 -11.23
N LEU A 313 21.32 5.00 -11.52
CA LEU A 313 20.87 6.35 -11.86
C LEU A 313 21.04 7.32 -10.68
N TRP A 314 20.73 6.89 -9.47
CA TRP A 314 20.89 7.69 -8.26
C TRP A 314 22.35 8.13 -8.06
N GLU A 315 23.29 7.19 -8.17
CA GLU A 315 24.72 7.47 -8.00
C GLU A 315 25.23 8.40 -9.11
N ARG A 316 24.81 8.22 -10.36
CA ARG A 316 25.16 9.13 -11.48
C ARG A 316 24.63 10.54 -11.28
N LEU A 317 23.38 10.69 -10.82
CA LEU A 317 22.83 12.02 -10.49
C LEU A 317 23.69 12.73 -9.43
N HIS A 318 24.07 12.00 -8.38
CA HIS A 318 24.92 12.55 -7.32
C HIS A 318 26.34 12.83 -7.77
N GLU A 319 26.87 12.09 -8.73
CA GLU A 319 28.19 12.34 -9.31
C GLU A 319 28.20 13.63 -10.14
N VAL A 320 27.29 13.74 -11.12
CA VAL A 320 27.25 14.91 -12.03
C VAL A 320 26.70 16.18 -11.38
N GLY A 321 25.97 16.04 -10.28
CA GLY A 321 25.36 17.15 -9.52
C GLY A 321 26.20 17.69 -8.39
N ARG A 322 27.40 17.15 -8.17
CA ARG A 322 28.26 17.51 -7.02
C ARG A 322 28.54 19.00 -6.92
N ASP A 323 28.92 19.63 -8.02
CA ASP A 323 29.21 21.07 -8.08
C ASP A 323 27.94 21.94 -8.07
N LEU A 324 26.77 21.39 -8.35
CA LEU A 324 25.48 22.06 -8.19
C LEU A 324 24.96 22.02 -6.75
N GLY A 325 25.66 21.30 -5.86
CA GLY A 325 25.25 21.11 -4.47
C GLY A 325 24.08 20.14 -4.29
N ILE A 326 23.97 19.13 -5.17
CA ILE A 326 22.90 18.12 -5.08
C ILE A 326 22.82 17.56 -3.65
N THR A 327 21.62 17.52 -3.12
CA THR A 327 21.37 17.08 -1.74
C THR A 327 20.27 16.02 -1.72
N PRO A 328 20.52 14.84 -1.13
CA PRO A 328 19.40 13.93 -0.85
C PRO A 328 18.54 14.55 0.24
N TYR A 329 17.22 14.46 0.10
CA TYR A 329 16.29 14.90 1.13
C TYR A 329 15.31 13.79 1.47
N GLY A 330 14.88 13.77 2.73
CA GLY A 330 13.98 12.76 3.25
C GLY A 330 12.52 13.13 3.13
N THR A 331 11.68 12.22 3.64
CA THR A 331 10.22 12.37 3.61
C THR A 331 9.76 13.59 4.40
N GLU A 332 10.39 13.93 5.52
CA GLU A 332 9.97 15.08 6.33
C GLU A 332 10.24 16.41 5.61
N ALA A 333 11.37 16.55 4.93
CA ALA A 333 11.61 17.72 4.09
C ALA A 333 10.57 17.83 2.95
N MET A 334 10.18 16.70 2.36
CA MET A 334 9.09 16.65 1.38
C MET A 334 7.78 17.12 1.99
N HIS A 335 7.42 16.65 3.20
CA HIS A 335 6.18 17.00 3.92
C HIS A 335 6.10 18.51 4.19
N VAL A 336 7.18 19.12 4.64
CA VAL A 336 7.23 20.58 4.85
C VAL A 336 7.06 21.32 3.52
N MET A 337 7.81 20.94 2.49
CA MET A 337 7.76 21.65 1.20
C MET A 337 6.39 21.54 0.52
N ARG A 338 5.71 20.37 0.58
CA ARG A 338 4.36 20.21 0.02
C ARG A 338 3.35 21.04 0.81
N ALA A 339 3.48 21.09 2.14
CA ALA A 339 2.60 21.87 3.00
C ALA A 339 2.76 23.37 2.73
N GLU A 340 3.98 23.88 2.56
CA GLU A 340 4.25 25.27 2.14
C GLU A 340 3.60 25.60 0.78
N LYS A 341 3.50 24.62 -0.12
CA LYS A 341 2.82 24.76 -1.42
C LYS A 341 1.30 24.68 -1.31
N GLY A 342 0.77 24.10 -0.23
CA GLY A 342 -0.65 23.85 -0.02
C GLY A 342 -1.13 22.55 -0.69
N PHE A 343 -0.25 21.59 -0.97
CA PHE A 343 -0.62 20.26 -1.46
C PHE A 343 -0.98 19.36 -0.29
N ILE A 344 -2.04 18.57 -0.48
CA ILE A 344 -2.52 17.63 0.54
C ILE A 344 -1.68 16.35 0.57
N MET A 345 -1.75 15.63 1.68
CA MET A 345 -1.28 14.27 1.82
C MET A 345 -2.35 13.41 2.49
N ILE A 346 -2.64 12.27 1.89
CA ILE A 346 -3.59 11.31 2.45
C ILE A 346 -3.05 10.78 3.78
N GLY A 347 -3.86 10.92 4.82
CA GLY A 347 -3.52 10.52 6.18
C GLY A 347 -3.08 11.68 7.09
N ASP A 348 -2.67 12.83 6.52
CA ASP A 348 -2.38 14.05 7.27
C ASP A 348 -3.60 14.97 7.30
N GLU A 349 -4.06 15.43 6.14
CA GLU A 349 -5.26 16.26 6.02
C GLU A 349 -6.56 15.46 5.88
N THR A 350 -6.48 14.12 5.87
CA THR A 350 -7.63 13.22 5.72
C THR A 350 -7.68 12.19 6.84
N ASP A 351 -8.87 11.93 7.38
CA ASP A 351 -9.13 10.98 8.45
C ASP A 351 -10.13 9.86 8.06
N GLY A 352 -10.47 9.78 6.76
CA GLY A 352 -11.45 8.83 6.24
C GLY A 352 -12.89 9.37 6.19
N THR A 353 -13.13 10.61 6.63
CA THR A 353 -14.44 11.28 6.58
C THR A 353 -14.43 12.57 5.75
N ILE A 354 -13.29 12.90 5.18
CA ILE A 354 -13.08 14.14 4.41
C ILE A 354 -13.52 13.92 2.95
N ILE A 355 -14.25 14.90 2.41
CA ILE A 355 -14.62 15.00 1.01
C ILE A 355 -13.71 15.99 0.27
N PRO A 356 -13.56 15.93 -1.06
CA PRO A 356 -12.71 16.86 -1.81
C PRO A 356 -12.98 18.35 -1.57
N GLN A 357 -14.23 18.71 -1.36
CA GLN A 357 -14.64 20.10 -1.11
C GLN A 357 -14.09 20.65 0.21
N ASP A 358 -13.94 19.81 1.25
CA ASP A 358 -13.38 20.23 2.54
C ASP A 358 -11.91 20.68 2.40
N LEU A 359 -11.23 20.20 1.37
CA LEU A 359 -9.85 20.50 1.05
C LEU A 359 -9.67 21.56 -0.05
N GLY A 360 -10.77 22.16 -0.53
CA GLY A 360 -10.74 23.09 -1.66
C GLY A 360 -10.35 22.42 -3.00
N LEU A 361 -10.62 21.13 -3.16
CA LEU A 361 -10.32 20.32 -4.35
C LEU A 361 -11.58 20.07 -5.19
N ASP A 362 -12.55 20.95 -5.13
CA ASP A 362 -13.81 20.91 -5.89
C ASP A 362 -13.62 21.05 -7.42
N TRP A 363 -12.43 21.43 -7.84
CA TRP A 363 -12.02 21.50 -9.25
C TRP A 363 -11.48 20.17 -9.81
N ALA A 364 -11.15 19.19 -8.96
CA ALA A 364 -10.51 17.93 -9.32
C ALA A 364 -11.51 16.81 -9.65
#